data_2b6210d44c6af64525d2092327b41cae
#
_entry.id   2b6210d44c6af64525d2092327b41cae
#
_cell.length_a   1.000
_cell.length_b   1.000
_cell.length_c   1.000
_cell.angle_alpha   90.00
_cell.angle_beta   90.00
_cell.angle_gamma   90.00
#
_symmetry.space_group_name_H-M   'P 1'
#
loop_
_entity.id
_entity.type
_entity.pdbx_description
1 polymer ?
#
loop_
_entity_poly.entity_id
_entity_poly.type
_entity_poly.pdbx_seq_one_letter_code
_entity_poly.pdbx_strand_id
1 'polypeptide(L)'
;MALLTQAGYLTIKRRRGRYFQVGYPNQEVADALAELYSDLLLQERSYDDVGAGDLVDAVHAGNVDQFFGSANQAFAAIDYTRYPVTNAKSCQAFLQIFILGAGFDVTAENHSALGRSDLEIKTAEHHWVIELKYLPKGQGTADAFLADAVEQMKDRRYGTSAKVPPLRVAAVFSAETRSFVAWKAVD
;
A
#
# COMPACT_ATOMS: atom_id res chain seq x y z
N MET A 1 22.77 -5.18 -5.46
CA MET A 1 21.93 -6.31 -5.92
C MET A 1 22.63 -7.65 -5.86
N ALA A 2 23.85 -7.80 -6.44
CA ALA A 2 24.58 -9.06 -6.42
C ALA A 2 24.77 -9.67 -5.01
N LEU A 3 25.07 -8.84 -4.01
CA LEU A 3 25.27 -9.29 -2.63
C LEU A 3 24.00 -9.91 -2.02
N LEU A 4 22.83 -9.29 -2.21
CA LEU A 4 21.55 -9.80 -1.69
C LEU A 4 21.13 -11.10 -2.36
N THR A 5 21.47 -11.27 -3.64
CA THR A 5 21.22 -12.53 -4.37
C THR A 5 22.18 -13.64 -3.89
N GLN A 6 23.45 -13.31 -3.65
CA GLN A 6 24.44 -14.25 -3.09
C GLN A 6 24.11 -14.67 -1.64
N ALA A 7 23.57 -13.74 -0.86
CA ALA A 7 23.14 -14.00 0.52
C ALA A 7 21.78 -14.72 0.63
N GLY A 8 21.11 -15.01 -0.50
CA GLY A 8 19.85 -15.73 -0.52
C GLY A 8 18.60 -14.89 -0.25
N TYR A 9 18.73 -13.58 -0.01
CA TYR A 9 17.59 -12.69 0.20
C TYR A 9 16.83 -12.38 -1.09
N LEU A 10 17.46 -12.49 -2.25
CA LEU A 10 16.83 -12.32 -3.56
C LEU A 10 17.12 -13.51 -4.45
N THR A 11 16.19 -13.85 -5.33
CA THR A 11 16.35 -14.86 -6.36
C THR A 11 16.02 -14.29 -7.74
N ILE A 12 16.62 -14.87 -8.78
CA ILE A 12 16.33 -14.51 -10.17
C ILE A 12 15.05 -15.22 -10.58
N LYS A 13 13.97 -14.47 -10.73
CA LYS A 13 12.66 -14.99 -11.18
C LYS A 13 12.61 -15.15 -12.70
N ARG A 14 13.24 -14.22 -13.44
CA ARG A 14 13.19 -14.22 -14.91
C ARG A 14 14.39 -13.48 -15.51
N ARG A 15 14.86 -13.93 -16.69
CA ARG A 15 15.86 -13.24 -17.50
C ARG A 15 15.21 -12.68 -18.78
N ARG A 16 15.48 -11.41 -19.09
CA ARG A 16 15.12 -10.76 -20.36
C ARG A 16 16.39 -10.11 -20.97
N GLY A 17 17.06 -10.80 -21.86
CA GLY A 17 18.31 -10.31 -22.46
C GLY A 17 19.40 -10.07 -21.41
N ARG A 18 19.81 -8.81 -21.22
CA ARG A 18 20.79 -8.39 -20.20
C ARG A 18 20.17 -8.12 -18.82
N TYR A 19 18.86 -8.07 -18.73
CA TYR A 19 18.14 -7.73 -17.50
C TYR A 19 17.69 -8.98 -16.77
N PHE A 20 17.79 -8.93 -15.46
CA PHE A 20 17.29 -9.96 -14.57
C PHE A 20 16.18 -9.38 -13.72
N GLN A 21 15.03 -10.01 -13.75
CA GLN A 21 13.98 -9.73 -12.78
C GLN A 21 14.31 -10.55 -11.53
N VAL A 22 14.51 -9.85 -10.43
CA VAL A 22 14.74 -10.46 -9.11
C VAL A 22 13.50 -10.31 -8.25
N GLY A 23 13.33 -11.20 -7.28
CA GLY A 23 12.26 -11.16 -6.28
C GLY A 23 12.66 -11.99 -5.08
N TYR A 24 11.83 -12.00 -4.06
CA TYR A 24 12.06 -12.83 -2.87
C TYR A 24 12.01 -14.32 -3.23
N PRO A 25 12.86 -15.16 -2.64
CA PRO A 25 12.89 -16.60 -2.93
C PRO A 25 11.59 -17.31 -2.53
N ASN A 26 11.05 -16.96 -1.41
CA ASN A 26 9.80 -17.47 -0.82
C ASN A 26 9.11 -16.39 0.02
N GLN A 27 7.93 -16.72 0.54
CA GLN A 27 7.13 -15.82 1.36
C GLN A 27 7.83 -15.51 2.69
N GLU A 28 8.44 -16.49 3.34
CA GLU A 28 9.14 -16.31 4.62
C GLU A 28 10.22 -15.23 4.56
N VAL A 29 10.99 -15.18 3.47
CA VAL A 29 12.01 -14.14 3.27
C VAL A 29 11.37 -12.79 2.98
N ALA A 30 10.25 -12.76 2.26
CA ALA A 30 9.50 -11.52 2.03
C ALA A 30 8.97 -10.95 3.34
N ASP A 31 8.37 -11.79 4.18
CA ASP A 31 7.79 -11.43 5.47
C ASP A 31 8.89 -10.97 6.44
N ALA A 32 9.99 -11.72 6.56
CA ALA A 32 11.10 -11.34 7.43
C ALA A 32 11.77 -10.01 7.03
N LEU A 33 11.86 -9.71 5.72
CA LEU A 33 12.37 -8.43 5.27
C LEU A 33 11.35 -7.30 5.47
N ALA A 34 10.08 -7.57 5.30
CA ALA A 34 9.03 -6.62 5.60
C ALA A 34 9.01 -6.27 7.09
N GLU A 35 9.09 -7.27 7.97
CA GLU A 35 9.20 -7.10 9.42
C GLU A 35 10.43 -6.25 9.79
N LEU A 36 11.62 -6.59 9.25
CA LEU A 36 12.84 -5.82 9.47
C LEU A 36 12.72 -4.35 9.02
N TYR A 37 12.11 -4.08 7.87
CA TYR A 37 11.88 -2.72 7.41
C TYR A 37 10.89 -1.98 8.29
N SER A 38 9.93 -2.69 8.84
CA SER A 38 8.92 -2.09 9.71
C SER A 38 9.45 -1.75 11.06
N ASP A 39 10.25 -2.62 11.66
CA ASP A 39 10.96 -2.32 12.92
C ASP A 39 11.79 -1.04 12.77
N LEU A 40 12.45 -0.88 11.61
CA LEU A 40 13.21 0.33 11.30
C LEU A 40 12.33 1.58 11.15
N LEU A 41 11.14 1.44 10.55
CA LEU A 41 10.20 2.54 10.34
C LEU A 41 9.40 2.88 11.60
N LEU A 42 9.05 1.86 12.38
CA LEU A 42 8.15 1.97 13.53
C LEU A 42 8.87 2.17 14.86
N GLN A 43 10.18 2.50 14.84
CA GLN A 43 10.99 2.77 16.04
C GLN A 43 10.97 1.60 17.05
N GLU A 44 11.25 0.40 16.58
CA GLU A 44 11.27 -0.84 17.39
C GLU A 44 9.89 -1.25 17.96
N ARG A 45 8.79 -0.69 17.46
CA ARG A 45 7.45 -1.20 17.75
C ARG A 45 7.15 -2.40 16.85
N SER A 46 6.55 -3.43 17.41
CA SER A 46 6.13 -4.58 16.61
C SER A 46 4.95 -4.22 15.68
N TYR A 47 4.76 -5.00 14.64
CA TYR A 47 3.58 -4.87 13.78
C TYR A 47 2.27 -5.00 14.56
N ASP A 48 2.22 -5.91 15.54
CA ASP A 48 1.04 -6.12 16.37
C ASP A 48 0.71 -4.87 17.21
N ASP A 49 1.73 -4.13 17.65
CA ASP A 49 1.55 -2.88 18.42
C ASP A 49 0.98 -1.72 17.58
N VAL A 50 1.03 -1.84 16.25
CA VAL A 50 0.57 -0.78 15.32
C VAL A 50 -0.63 -1.17 14.48
N GLY A 51 -1.37 -2.19 14.89
CA GLY A 51 -2.66 -2.55 14.28
C GLY A 51 -2.56 -3.47 13.05
N ALA A 52 -1.49 -4.25 12.90
CA ALA A 52 -1.36 -5.18 11.79
C ALA A 52 -2.43 -6.29 11.82
N GLY A 53 -2.78 -6.80 12.99
CA GLY A 53 -3.89 -7.76 13.15
C GLY A 53 -5.22 -7.17 12.68
N ASP A 54 -5.52 -5.94 13.07
CA ASP A 54 -6.72 -5.23 12.62
C ASP A 54 -6.72 -5.00 11.09
N LEU A 55 -5.53 -4.77 10.49
CA LEU A 55 -5.40 -4.65 9.04
C LEU A 55 -5.74 -5.98 8.35
N VAL A 56 -5.24 -7.09 8.88
CA VAL A 56 -5.52 -8.44 8.34
C VAL A 56 -7.02 -8.70 8.34
N ASP A 57 -7.68 -8.46 9.46
CA ASP A 57 -9.13 -8.63 9.60
C ASP A 57 -9.90 -7.71 8.64
N ALA A 58 -9.48 -6.45 8.53
CA ALA A 58 -10.09 -5.48 7.62
C ALA A 58 -9.98 -5.90 6.15
N VAL A 59 -8.82 -6.39 5.72
CA VAL A 59 -8.60 -6.82 4.33
C VAL A 59 -9.47 -8.02 3.99
N HIS A 60 -9.54 -9.01 4.87
CA HIS A 60 -10.38 -10.19 4.68
C HIS A 60 -11.88 -9.89 4.75
N ALA A 61 -12.29 -8.95 5.59
CA ALA A 61 -13.69 -8.54 5.71
C ALA A 61 -14.15 -7.55 4.63
N GLY A 62 -13.22 -6.98 3.84
CA GLY A 62 -13.54 -5.87 2.92
C GLY A 62 -13.92 -4.58 3.66
N ASN A 63 -13.49 -4.41 4.92
CA ASN A 63 -13.86 -3.29 5.77
C ASN A 63 -12.91 -2.10 5.57
N VAL A 64 -13.36 -1.12 4.77
CA VAL A 64 -12.56 0.05 4.38
C VAL A 64 -12.24 0.96 5.57
N ASP A 65 -13.18 1.14 6.50
CA ASP A 65 -12.99 2.01 7.66
C ASP A 65 -11.94 1.44 8.62
N GLN A 66 -12.02 0.14 8.89
CA GLN A 66 -11.04 -0.55 9.72
C GLN A 66 -9.66 -0.54 9.06
N PHE A 67 -9.58 -0.73 7.74
CA PHE A 67 -8.32 -0.69 6.98
C PHE A 67 -7.59 0.66 7.16
N PHE A 68 -8.27 1.79 6.92
CA PHE A 68 -7.64 3.10 7.10
C PHE A 68 -7.43 3.48 8.56
N GLY A 69 -8.26 2.97 9.48
CA GLY A 69 -8.02 3.06 10.92
C GLY A 69 -6.68 2.44 11.32
N SER A 70 -6.42 1.20 10.90
CA SER A 70 -5.16 0.49 11.14
C SER A 70 -3.97 1.16 10.43
N ALA A 71 -4.17 1.58 9.16
CA ALA A 71 -3.14 2.34 8.45
C ALA A 71 -2.76 3.63 9.19
N ASN A 72 -3.72 4.35 9.76
CA ASN A 72 -3.46 5.56 10.53
C ASN A 72 -2.69 5.28 11.83
N GLN A 73 -2.92 4.16 12.49
CA GLN A 73 -2.12 3.74 13.65
C GLN A 73 -0.66 3.51 13.25
N ALA A 74 -0.41 2.79 12.15
CA ALA A 74 0.92 2.57 11.62
C ALA A 74 1.61 3.88 11.21
N PHE A 75 0.91 4.77 10.50
CA PHE A 75 1.44 6.07 10.10
C PHE A 75 1.75 6.98 11.29
N ALA A 76 0.97 6.92 12.37
CA ALA A 76 1.25 7.65 13.61
C ALA A 76 2.53 7.17 14.33
N ALA A 77 2.97 5.95 14.07
CA ALA A 77 4.19 5.38 14.65
C ALA A 77 5.47 5.72 13.86
N ILE A 78 5.36 6.26 12.63
CA ILE A 78 6.52 6.59 11.79
C ILE A 78 7.33 7.75 12.39
N ASP A 79 8.65 7.62 12.40
CA ASP A 79 9.55 8.76 12.65
C ASP A 79 9.63 9.66 11.40
N TYR A 80 8.79 10.67 11.35
CA TYR A 80 8.73 11.61 10.22
C TYR A 80 9.98 12.50 10.08
N THR A 81 10.83 12.59 11.09
CA THR A 81 12.11 13.29 10.98
C THR A 81 13.08 12.49 10.14
N ARG A 82 13.07 11.18 10.32
CA ARG A 82 13.95 10.24 9.61
C ARG A 82 13.34 9.77 8.30
N TYR A 83 12.02 9.56 8.28
CA TYR A 83 11.26 9.00 7.15
C TYR A 83 10.09 9.92 6.76
N PRO A 84 10.35 11.07 6.12
CA PRO A 84 9.31 12.04 5.81
C PRO A 84 8.38 11.54 4.71
N VAL A 85 7.07 11.66 4.94
CA VAL A 85 6.04 11.48 3.92
C VAL A 85 5.78 12.83 3.27
N THR A 86 6.34 13.04 2.08
CA THR A 86 6.36 14.35 1.41
C THR A 86 5.51 14.43 0.16
N ASN A 87 5.01 13.30 -0.33
CA ASN A 87 4.22 13.22 -1.56
C ASN A 87 3.45 11.90 -1.64
N ALA A 88 2.61 11.74 -2.67
CA ALA A 88 1.82 10.54 -2.89
C ALA A 88 2.67 9.25 -2.99
N LYS A 89 3.86 9.32 -3.61
CA LYS A 89 4.73 8.14 -3.76
C LYS A 89 5.32 7.66 -2.44
N SER A 90 5.74 8.58 -1.57
CA SER A 90 6.22 8.20 -0.23
C SER A 90 5.10 7.65 0.63
N CYS A 91 3.90 8.24 0.57
CA CYS A 91 2.71 7.70 1.23
C CYS A 91 2.38 6.28 0.74
N GLN A 92 2.35 6.08 -0.58
CA GLN A 92 2.12 4.79 -1.21
C GLN A 92 3.16 3.74 -0.77
N ALA A 93 4.45 4.11 -0.74
CA ALA A 93 5.52 3.20 -0.36
C ALA A 93 5.38 2.72 1.09
N PHE A 94 5.06 3.61 2.03
CA PHE A 94 4.85 3.22 3.43
C PHE A 94 3.61 2.36 3.61
N LEU A 95 2.50 2.70 2.94
CA LEU A 95 1.30 1.87 2.98
C LEU A 95 1.57 0.48 2.38
N GLN A 96 2.32 0.41 1.29
CA GLN A 96 2.74 -0.85 0.68
C GLN A 96 3.58 -1.70 1.63
N ILE A 97 4.56 -1.10 2.32
CA ILE A 97 5.40 -1.80 3.31
C ILE A 97 4.53 -2.34 4.44
N PHE A 98 3.58 -1.55 4.94
CA PHE A 98 2.69 -1.96 6.01
C PHE A 98 1.80 -3.14 5.60
N ILE A 99 1.24 -3.11 4.39
CA ILE A 99 0.42 -4.21 3.84
C ILE A 99 1.26 -5.48 3.62
N LEU A 100 2.47 -5.35 3.09
CA LEU A 100 3.40 -6.48 2.93
C LEU A 100 3.77 -7.11 4.27
N GLY A 101 4.03 -6.30 5.28
CA GLY A 101 4.34 -6.78 6.62
C GLY A 101 3.17 -7.45 7.33
N ALA A 102 1.95 -7.11 6.97
CA ALA A 102 0.75 -7.83 7.41
C ALA A 102 0.53 -9.15 6.64
N GLY A 103 1.47 -9.56 5.77
CA GLY A 103 1.44 -10.84 5.06
C GLY A 103 0.65 -10.84 3.75
N PHE A 104 0.28 -9.68 3.20
CA PHE A 104 -0.45 -9.61 1.94
C PHE A 104 0.46 -9.30 0.75
N ASP A 105 0.21 -10.00 -0.37
CA ASP A 105 0.76 -9.60 -1.66
C ASP A 105 0.12 -8.29 -2.12
N VAL A 106 0.93 -7.25 -2.29
CA VAL A 106 0.49 -5.95 -2.78
C VAL A 106 1.28 -5.56 -4.03
N THR A 107 0.56 -5.14 -5.07
CA THR A 107 1.15 -4.62 -6.30
C THR A 107 1.00 -3.10 -6.33
N ALA A 108 2.13 -2.39 -6.43
CA ALA A 108 2.12 -0.95 -6.64
C ALA A 108 2.17 -0.62 -8.13
N GLU A 109 1.52 0.49 -8.51
CA GLU A 109 1.55 1.01 -9.88
C GLU A 109 1.18 -0.05 -10.94
N ASN A 110 0.09 -0.80 -10.71
CA ASN A 110 -0.33 -1.83 -11.65
C ASN A 110 -0.89 -1.20 -12.93
N HIS A 111 -0.17 -1.39 -14.04
CA HIS A 111 -0.55 -0.88 -15.34
C HIS A 111 -1.55 -1.80 -16.03
N SER A 112 -2.73 -1.29 -16.32
CA SER A 112 -3.73 -1.92 -17.17
C SER A 112 -3.91 -1.14 -18.48
N ALA A 113 -4.64 -1.71 -19.45
CA ALA A 113 -4.99 -1.00 -20.67
C ALA A 113 -5.85 0.26 -20.43
N LEU A 114 -6.51 0.34 -19.28
CA LEU A 114 -7.42 1.41 -18.90
C LEU A 114 -6.82 2.42 -17.92
N GLY A 115 -5.56 2.22 -17.49
CA GLY A 115 -4.86 3.11 -16.57
C GLY A 115 -3.98 2.39 -15.58
N ARG A 116 -3.56 3.11 -14.53
CA ARG A 116 -2.67 2.62 -13.47
C ARG A 116 -3.29 2.88 -12.11
N SER A 117 -3.51 1.81 -11.34
CA SER A 117 -3.87 1.90 -9.93
C SER A 117 -2.63 2.17 -9.07
N ASP A 118 -2.80 2.87 -7.96
CA ASP A 118 -1.68 3.10 -7.04
C ASP A 118 -1.31 1.83 -6.27
N LEU A 119 -2.28 1.13 -5.70
CA LEU A 119 -2.07 -0.13 -4.99
C LEU A 119 -3.19 -1.13 -5.30
N GLU A 120 -2.83 -2.40 -5.41
CA GLU A 120 -3.77 -3.53 -5.47
C GLU A 120 -3.39 -4.60 -4.46
N ILE A 121 -4.40 -5.11 -3.70
CA ILE A 121 -4.27 -6.26 -2.81
C ILE A 121 -5.21 -7.33 -3.31
N LYS A 122 -4.74 -8.57 -3.42
CA LYS A 122 -5.55 -9.71 -3.88
C LYS A 122 -5.58 -10.78 -2.81
N THR A 123 -6.78 -11.09 -2.35
CA THR A 123 -7.06 -12.23 -1.48
C THR A 123 -7.97 -13.23 -2.21
N ALA A 124 -8.34 -14.31 -1.54
CA ALA A 124 -9.32 -15.25 -2.07
C ALA A 124 -10.72 -14.62 -2.15
N GLU A 125 -11.05 -13.72 -1.20
CA GLU A 125 -12.37 -13.12 -1.03
C GLU A 125 -12.51 -11.77 -1.72
N HIS A 126 -11.44 -10.95 -1.71
CA HIS A 126 -11.48 -9.57 -2.16
C HIS A 126 -10.32 -9.21 -3.09
N HIS A 127 -10.61 -8.33 -4.05
CA HIS A 127 -9.60 -7.65 -4.85
C HIS A 127 -9.70 -6.14 -4.57
N TRP A 128 -8.84 -5.64 -3.69
CA TRP A 128 -8.76 -4.23 -3.38
C TRP A 128 -8.02 -3.47 -4.46
N VAL A 129 -8.56 -2.31 -4.85
CA VAL A 129 -7.93 -1.38 -5.78
C VAL A 129 -8.00 0.00 -5.14
N ILE A 130 -6.84 0.53 -4.75
CA ILE A 130 -6.74 1.76 -3.97
C ILE A 130 -6.12 2.86 -4.83
N GLU A 131 -6.77 4.01 -4.87
CA GLU A 131 -6.27 5.26 -5.45
C GLU A 131 -5.95 6.24 -4.32
N LEU A 132 -4.74 6.78 -4.30
CA LEU A 132 -4.23 7.64 -3.24
C LEU A 132 -4.04 9.07 -3.72
N LYS A 133 -4.57 10.02 -2.96
CA LYS A 133 -4.24 11.44 -3.11
C LYS A 133 -3.48 11.93 -1.89
N TYR A 134 -2.50 12.76 -2.14
CA TYR A 134 -1.73 13.44 -1.11
C TYR A 134 -2.18 14.90 -1.05
N LEU A 135 -2.71 15.31 0.08
CA LEU A 135 -3.13 16.69 0.36
C LEU A 135 -1.96 17.43 1.00
N PRO A 136 -1.27 18.34 0.26
CA PRO A 136 -0.19 19.12 0.80
C PRO A 136 -0.71 20.10 1.88
N LYS A 137 0.17 20.47 2.81
CA LYS A 137 -0.17 21.41 3.85
C LYS A 137 -0.63 22.76 3.30
N GLY A 138 -1.79 23.22 3.73
CA GLY A 138 -2.37 24.50 3.32
C GLY A 138 -2.91 24.55 1.90
N GLN A 139 -3.09 23.41 1.21
CA GLN A 139 -3.57 23.36 -0.17
C GLN A 139 -4.87 22.57 -0.31
N GLY A 140 -5.98 23.28 -0.51
CA GLY A 140 -7.29 22.67 -0.78
C GLY A 140 -7.92 21.99 0.42
N THR A 141 -8.90 21.14 0.17
CA THR A 141 -9.66 20.39 1.19
C THR A 141 -9.62 18.89 0.91
N ALA A 142 -9.77 18.07 1.95
CA ALA A 142 -9.84 16.63 1.82
C ALA A 142 -10.97 16.19 0.88
N ASP A 143 -12.12 16.86 0.96
CA ASP A 143 -13.29 16.54 0.14
C ASP A 143 -13.03 16.79 -1.36
N ALA A 144 -12.32 17.87 -1.72
CA ALA A 144 -11.97 18.16 -3.10
C ALA A 144 -11.01 17.10 -3.67
N PHE A 145 -9.98 16.73 -2.90
CA PHE A 145 -9.03 15.68 -3.29
C PHE A 145 -9.69 14.30 -3.36
N LEU A 146 -10.64 14.01 -2.47
CA LEU A 146 -11.41 12.77 -2.51
C LEU A 146 -12.31 12.71 -3.75
N ALA A 147 -12.96 13.82 -4.10
CA ALA A 147 -13.80 13.91 -5.29
C ALA A 147 -12.97 13.63 -6.56
N ASP A 148 -11.78 14.24 -6.68
CA ASP A 148 -10.84 13.98 -7.79
C ASP A 148 -10.41 12.50 -7.87
N ALA A 149 -10.13 11.88 -6.71
CA ALA A 149 -9.76 10.47 -6.67
C ALA A 149 -10.90 9.56 -7.12
N VAL A 150 -12.13 9.85 -6.68
CA VAL A 150 -13.35 9.11 -7.08
C VAL A 150 -13.61 9.24 -8.58
N GLU A 151 -13.50 10.46 -9.14
CA GLU A 151 -13.66 10.70 -10.57
C GLU A 151 -12.62 9.92 -11.37
N GLN A 152 -11.36 9.99 -10.98
CA GLN A 152 -10.27 9.24 -11.60
C GLN A 152 -10.53 7.72 -11.60
N MET A 153 -11.04 7.16 -10.50
CA MET A 153 -11.37 5.74 -10.42
C MET A 153 -12.52 5.33 -11.33
N LYS A 154 -13.54 6.18 -11.49
CA LYS A 154 -14.68 5.95 -12.39
C LYS A 154 -14.25 5.93 -13.85
N ASP A 155 -13.42 6.91 -14.24
CA ASP A 155 -12.94 7.04 -15.62
C ASP A 155 -12.06 5.88 -16.05
N ARG A 156 -11.22 5.37 -15.15
CA ARG A 156 -10.20 4.38 -15.46
C ARG A 156 -10.64 2.92 -15.29
N ARG A 157 -11.82 2.65 -14.75
CA ARG A 157 -12.43 1.31 -14.57
C ARG A 157 -11.43 0.23 -14.16
N TYR A 158 -10.63 0.51 -13.16
CA TYR A 158 -9.61 -0.43 -12.66
C TYR A 158 -10.20 -1.79 -12.25
N GLY A 159 -9.45 -2.86 -12.50
CA GLY A 159 -9.76 -4.20 -11.99
C GLY A 159 -10.87 -4.97 -12.71
N THR A 160 -11.37 -4.49 -13.86
CA THR A 160 -12.52 -5.10 -14.57
C THR A 160 -12.26 -6.49 -15.15
N SER A 161 -11.02 -6.97 -15.19
CA SER A 161 -10.65 -8.31 -15.68
C SER A 161 -10.48 -9.36 -14.58
N ALA A 162 -10.71 -9.01 -13.32
CA ALA A 162 -10.54 -9.92 -12.20
C ALA A 162 -11.73 -10.89 -12.06
N LYS A 163 -11.45 -12.11 -11.58
CA LYS A 163 -12.50 -13.12 -11.27
C LYS A 163 -13.39 -12.67 -10.11
N VAL A 164 -12.84 -11.89 -9.19
CA VAL A 164 -13.53 -11.29 -8.05
C VAL A 164 -13.76 -9.82 -8.37
N PRO A 165 -14.98 -9.27 -8.21
CA PRO A 165 -15.25 -7.85 -8.40
C PRO A 165 -14.32 -6.99 -7.54
N PRO A 166 -13.72 -5.93 -8.08
CA PRO A 166 -12.81 -5.11 -7.32
C PRO A 166 -13.56 -4.26 -6.29
N LEU A 167 -13.05 -4.25 -5.05
CA LEU A 167 -13.37 -3.25 -4.04
C LEU A 167 -12.50 -2.02 -4.32
N ARG A 168 -13.09 -1.03 -4.98
CA ARG A 168 -12.40 0.21 -5.35
C ARG A 168 -12.48 1.20 -4.21
N VAL A 169 -11.35 1.78 -3.82
CA VAL A 169 -11.29 2.71 -2.70
C VAL A 169 -10.44 3.92 -3.07
N ALA A 170 -11.05 5.10 -3.02
CA ALA A 170 -10.36 6.37 -3.09
C ALA A 170 -9.97 6.83 -1.68
N ALA A 171 -8.76 7.33 -1.47
CA ALA A 171 -8.30 7.81 -0.17
C ALA A 171 -7.40 9.03 -0.27
N VAL A 172 -7.46 9.89 0.76
CA VAL A 172 -6.70 11.12 0.87
C VAL A 172 -5.84 11.10 2.12
N PHE A 173 -4.53 11.22 1.93
CA PHE A 173 -3.57 11.41 3.01
C PHE A 173 -3.24 12.89 3.18
N SER A 174 -3.35 13.40 4.41
CA SER A 174 -3.06 14.80 4.74
C SER A 174 -1.63 14.94 5.28
N ALA A 175 -0.84 15.82 4.65
CA ALA A 175 0.48 16.20 5.14
C ALA A 175 0.44 16.96 6.47
N GLU A 176 -0.67 17.60 6.80
CA GLU A 176 -0.84 18.38 8.02
C GLU A 176 -1.05 17.47 9.23
N THR A 177 -1.97 16.52 9.13
CA THR A 177 -2.28 15.56 10.20
C THR A 177 -1.42 14.31 10.16
N ARG A 178 -0.71 14.08 9.02
CA ARG A 178 0.11 12.88 8.77
C ARG A 178 -0.72 11.59 8.86
N SER A 179 -1.93 11.64 8.35
CA SER A 179 -2.91 10.55 8.40
C SER A 179 -3.82 10.56 7.18
N PHE A 180 -4.47 9.44 6.92
CA PHE A 180 -5.61 9.39 6.00
C PHE A 180 -6.79 10.10 6.67
N VAL A 181 -7.33 11.12 6.00
CA VAL A 181 -8.38 12.01 6.54
C VAL A 181 -9.72 11.83 5.85
N ALA A 182 -9.73 11.22 4.67
CA ALA A 182 -10.95 10.93 3.93
C ALA A 182 -10.74 9.69 3.04
N TRP A 183 -11.75 8.84 2.95
CA TRP A 183 -11.79 7.70 2.03
C TRP A 183 -13.21 7.33 1.67
N LYS A 184 -13.36 6.65 0.54
CA LYS A 184 -14.66 6.21 0.04
C LYS A 184 -14.53 5.00 -0.85
N ALA A 185 -15.41 3.99 -0.64
CA ALA A 185 -15.64 2.94 -1.61
C ALA A 185 -16.34 3.53 -2.85
N VAL A 186 -15.90 3.10 -4.04
CA VAL A 186 -16.38 3.61 -5.34
C VAL A 186 -16.98 2.46 -6.13
N ASP A 187 -18.25 2.57 -6.47
CA ASP A 187 -19.02 1.61 -7.28
C ASP A 187 -18.62 1.65 -8.77
#